data_be39edb5a178a324b14218f4bcc7ebf5
#
_entry.id   be39edb5a178a324b14218f4bcc7ebf5
#
_cell.length_a   1.000
_cell.length_b   1.000
_cell.length_c   1.000
_cell.angle_alpha   90.00
_cell.angle_beta   90.00
_cell.angle_gamma   90.00
#
_symmetry.space_group_name_H-M   'P 1'
#
loop_
_entity.id
_entity.type
_entity.pdbx_description
1 polymer ?
#
loop_
_entity_poly.entity_id
_entity_poly.type
_entity_poly.pdbx_seq_one_letter_code
_entity_poly.pdbx_strand_id
1 'polypeptide(L)'
;TKYNFDRHEAWKEKGQMACICLGIDPGVVNVFAKYAAEYLFDELLEVHVKDGGNLTPPESEKDEIIFGFNVWTVLDEVMNPNAEWSREGGFLIEDAFAGEEDFRMPEPFGVNHLVKVEHEEVVTMPRYLEKYGLQKASFKIALDDNLLNALKVLDKLGLRNIHPVQVGDVKVVPRDVVAACAPQPKDIGEDMTGGMCVGVDCIGIKDGEKKEYFIYQPFDNQEALRDFGLQAVVAQTGFGAALAIELMGRGIWKEAGVFSPEYFPSRPYM
;
A
#
# COMPACT_ATOMS: atom_id res chain seq x y z
N THR A 1 -6.78 9.31 6.24
CA THR A 1 -7.12 9.86 4.89
C THR A 1 -8.31 10.81 4.96
N LYS A 2 -9.48 10.41 5.50
CA LYS A 2 -10.67 11.26 5.63
C LYS A 2 -10.39 12.61 6.29
N TYR A 3 -9.67 12.62 7.41
CA TYR A 3 -9.29 13.84 8.14
C TYR A 3 -8.59 14.87 7.24
N ASN A 4 -7.75 14.44 6.31
CA ASN A 4 -7.03 15.31 5.40
C ASN A 4 -7.96 15.87 4.31
N PHE A 5 -8.80 15.03 3.70
CA PHE A 5 -9.76 15.47 2.68
C PHE A 5 -10.82 16.42 3.24
N ASP A 6 -11.25 16.26 4.50
CA ASP A 6 -12.20 17.18 5.17
C ASP A 6 -11.65 18.62 5.28
N ARG A 7 -10.33 18.82 5.06
CA ARG A 7 -9.68 20.14 5.06
C ARG A 7 -9.50 20.73 3.67
N HIS A 8 -9.98 20.09 2.63
CA HIS A 8 -9.80 20.52 1.24
C HIS A 8 -10.17 21.99 1.04
N GLU A 9 -11.37 22.42 1.47
CA GLU A 9 -11.84 23.79 1.28
C GLU A 9 -10.99 24.80 2.08
N ALA A 10 -10.57 24.47 3.28
CA ALA A 10 -9.72 25.35 4.09
C ALA A 10 -8.32 25.57 3.47
N TRP A 11 -7.77 24.55 2.80
CA TRP A 11 -6.52 24.68 2.04
C TRP A 11 -6.72 25.47 0.76
N LYS A 12 -7.84 25.22 0.07
CA LYS A 12 -8.22 25.92 -1.17
C LYS A 12 -8.41 27.43 -0.95
N GLU A 13 -9.10 27.82 0.12
CA GLU A 13 -9.29 29.24 0.51
C GLU A 13 -7.96 29.97 0.74
N LYS A 14 -6.93 29.25 1.21
CA LYS A 14 -5.59 29.80 1.43
C LYS A 14 -4.70 29.76 0.20
N GLY A 15 -5.18 29.21 -0.93
CA GLY A 15 -4.38 29.00 -2.14
C GLY A 15 -3.22 28.01 -1.93
N GLN A 16 -3.33 27.11 -0.95
CA GLN A 16 -2.31 26.13 -0.62
C GLN A 16 -2.68 24.75 -1.15
N MET A 17 -1.69 23.92 -1.46
CA MET A 17 -1.85 22.54 -1.89
C MET A 17 -1.25 21.57 -0.87
N ALA A 18 -1.98 20.49 -0.59
CA ALA A 18 -1.43 19.29 0.02
C ALA A 18 -1.68 18.10 -0.91
N CYS A 19 -0.63 17.34 -1.22
CA CYS A 19 -0.75 16.03 -1.83
C CYS A 19 -0.43 14.98 -0.78
N ILE A 20 -1.37 14.09 -0.53
CA ILE A 20 -1.27 13.03 0.48
C ILE A 20 -1.12 11.68 -0.22
N CYS A 21 -0.77 10.63 0.53
CA CYS A 21 -0.62 9.28 -0.03
C CYS A 21 0.48 9.24 -1.11
N LEU A 22 1.70 9.61 -0.71
CA LEU A 22 2.88 9.75 -1.59
C LEU A 22 4.00 8.79 -1.16
N GLY A 23 3.86 7.53 -1.46
CA GLY A 23 4.88 6.51 -1.29
C GLY A 23 4.94 5.61 -2.51
N ILE A 24 5.16 4.32 -2.28
CA ILE A 24 4.97 3.29 -3.30
C ILE A 24 3.48 2.90 -3.34
N ASP A 25 2.93 2.50 -2.21
CA ASP A 25 1.54 2.22 -1.93
C ASP A 25 1.20 2.71 -0.50
N PRO A 26 0.35 3.74 -0.43
CA PRO A 26 -0.20 4.53 -1.53
C PRO A 26 0.81 5.49 -2.18
N GLY A 27 0.66 5.71 -3.48
CA GLY A 27 1.46 6.70 -4.21
C GLY A 27 1.73 6.31 -5.66
N VAL A 28 2.81 5.60 -5.92
CA VAL A 28 3.18 5.15 -7.28
C VAL A 28 2.06 4.31 -7.91
N VAL A 29 1.49 3.36 -7.16
CA VAL A 29 0.38 2.51 -7.65
C VAL A 29 -0.86 3.31 -8.01
N ASN A 30 -1.12 4.42 -7.30
CA ASN A 30 -2.20 5.34 -7.63
C ASN A 30 -1.97 6.04 -8.97
N VAL A 31 -0.71 6.44 -9.23
CA VAL A 31 -0.31 7.00 -10.53
C VAL A 31 -0.40 5.95 -11.63
N PHE A 32 -0.02 4.69 -11.37
CA PHE A 32 -0.18 3.59 -12.33
C PHE A 32 -1.65 3.35 -12.70
N ALA A 33 -2.55 3.29 -11.71
CA ALA A 33 -3.98 3.18 -11.95
C ALA A 33 -4.53 4.37 -12.77
N LYS A 34 -4.07 5.58 -12.44
CA LYS A 34 -4.42 6.79 -13.20
C LYS A 34 -3.89 6.73 -14.65
N TYR A 35 -2.66 6.25 -14.84
CA TYR A 35 -2.07 6.07 -16.17
C TYR A 35 -2.86 5.05 -16.98
N ALA A 36 -3.26 3.93 -16.38
CA ALA A 36 -4.11 2.96 -17.02
C ALA A 36 -5.44 3.58 -17.48
N ALA A 37 -6.10 4.34 -16.61
CA ALA A 37 -7.35 5.03 -16.92
C ALA A 37 -7.22 6.09 -18.05
N GLU A 38 -6.07 6.76 -18.13
CA GLU A 38 -5.85 7.83 -19.14
C GLU A 38 -5.40 7.29 -20.50
N TYR A 39 -4.65 6.18 -20.54
CA TYR A 39 -3.92 5.79 -21.75
C TYR A 39 -4.12 4.35 -22.20
N LEU A 40 -4.48 3.42 -21.31
CA LEU A 40 -4.54 2.01 -21.65
C LEU A 40 -5.96 1.50 -21.90
N PHE A 41 -6.97 2.15 -21.33
CA PHE A 41 -8.35 1.74 -21.46
C PHE A 41 -9.24 2.87 -22.01
N ASP A 42 -10.32 2.49 -22.66
CA ASP A 42 -11.43 3.38 -23.00
C ASP A 42 -12.39 3.49 -21.81
N GLU A 43 -12.50 2.42 -21.01
CA GLU A 43 -13.22 2.37 -19.74
C GLU A 43 -12.46 1.49 -18.75
N LEU A 44 -12.03 2.04 -17.62
CA LEU A 44 -11.36 1.32 -16.54
C LEU A 44 -12.41 0.73 -15.61
N LEU A 45 -12.46 -0.59 -15.46
CA LEU A 45 -13.49 -1.26 -14.67
C LEU A 45 -13.04 -1.65 -13.27
N GLU A 46 -11.85 -2.23 -13.14
CA GLU A 46 -11.38 -2.73 -11.85
C GLU A 46 -9.90 -2.34 -11.64
N VAL A 47 -9.54 -2.02 -10.40
CA VAL A 47 -8.15 -1.79 -9.97
C VAL A 47 -7.88 -2.58 -8.69
N HIS A 48 -6.84 -3.40 -8.72
CA HIS A 48 -6.45 -4.25 -7.62
C HIS A 48 -4.97 -4.08 -7.33
N VAL A 49 -4.63 -3.38 -6.25
CA VAL A 49 -3.24 -3.23 -5.85
C VAL A 49 -2.72 -4.58 -5.33
N LYS A 50 -1.53 -4.93 -5.78
CA LYS A 50 -0.81 -6.14 -5.43
C LYS A 50 0.59 -5.73 -4.96
N ASP A 51 0.82 -5.83 -3.67
CA ASP A 51 2.13 -5.64 -3.07
C ASP A 51 2.73 -6.98 -2.69
N GLY A 52 3.93 -7.28 -3.19
CA GLY A 52 4.61 -8.52 -2.89
C GLY A 52 6.05 -8.53 -3.39
N GLY A 53 6.59 -9.72 -3.52
CA GLY A 53 7.98 -9.89 -3.93
C GLY A 53 8.51 -11.27 -3.57
N ASN A 54 9.83 -11.34 -3.50
CA ASN A 54 10.56 -12.54 -3.09
C ASN A 54 11.70 -12.19 -2.11
N LEU A 55 11.50 -11.14 -1.30
CA LEU A 55 12.44 -10.80 -0.23
C LEU A 55 12.59 -11.99 0.72
N THR A 56 13.82 -12.37 0.98
CA THR A 56 14.19 -13.52 1.80
C THR A 56 15.27 -13.13 2.79
N PRO A 57 15.07 -13.40 4.09
CA PRO A 57 16.08 -13.20 5.10
C PRO A 57 17.26 -14.18 4.93
N PRO A 58 18.39 -13.94 5.62
CA PRO A 58 19.47 -14.92 5.71
C PRO A 58 18.96 -16.26 6.26
N GLU A 59 19.58 -17.35 5.82
CA GLU A 59 19.19 -18.71 6.25
C GLU A 59 19.20 -18.90 7.78
N SER A 60 20.05 -18.15 8.48
CA SER A 60 20.11 -18.14 9.96
C SER A 60 18.86 -17.54 10.62
N GLU A 61 18.07 -16.75 9.88
CA GLU A 61 16.94 -15.96 10.38
C GLU A 61 15.61 -16.33 9.72
N LYS A 62 15.60 -17.37 8.88
CA LYS A 62 14.41 -17.77 8.11
C LYS A 62 13.18 -18.15 8.96
N ASP A 63 13.39 -18.54 10.21
CA ASP A 63 12.33 -18.92 11.15
C ASP A 63 11.94 -17.76 12.09
N GLU A 64 12.58 -16.60 11.94
CA GLU A 64 12.29 -15.42 12.77
C GLU A 64 11.05 -14.68 12.25
N ILE A 65 10.43 -13.91 13.15
CA ILE A 65 9.33 -13.02 12.80
C ILE A 65 9.93 -11.69 12.32
N ILE A 66 9.72 -11.37 11.04
CA ILE A 66 10.34 -10.22 10.39
C ILE A 66 9.28 -9.18 10.01
N PHE A 67 9.52 -7.94 10.43
CA PHE A 67 8.76 -6.80 9.96
C PHE A 67 9.56 -6.07 8.88
N GLY A 68 9.10 -6.12 7.65
CA GLY A 68 9.74 -5.43 6.51
C GLY A 68 9.56 -3.91 6.54
N PHE A 69 8.64 -3.40 7.37
CA PHE A 69 8.28 -1.98 7.50
C PHE A 69 8.05 -1.61 8.96
N ASN A 70 7.60 -0.37 9.23
CA ASN A 70 7.30 0.11 10.56
C ASN A 70 6.31 -0.82 11.27
N VAL A 71 6.70 -1.34 12.45
CA VAL A 71 5.91 -2.33 13.19
C VAL A 71 4.49 -1.86 13.46
N TRP A 72 4.31 -0.60 13.91
CA TRP A 72 2.99 -0.02 14.18
C TRP A 72 2.12 0.02 12.94
N THR A 73 2.67 0.43 11.81
CA THR A 73 1.97 0.49 10.52
C THR A 73 1.49 -0.91 10.11
N VAL A 74 2.38 -1.90 10.14
CA VAL A 74 2.03 -3.30 9.82
C VAL A 74 0.93 -3.83 10.75
N LEU A 75 1.02 -3.57 12.06
CA LEU A 75 -0.02 -4.00 13.00
C LEU A 75 -1.36 -3.31 12.73
N ASP A 76 -1.37 -2.03 12.37
CA ASP A 76 -2.61 -1.32 12.03
C ASP A 76 -3.21 -1.86 10.72
N GLU A 77 -2.43 -1.99 9.67
CA GLU A 77 -2.90 -2.46 8.37
C GLU A 77 -3.44 -3.89 8.43
N VAL A 78 -2.71 -4.81 9.07
CA VAL A 78 -3.02 -6.25 9.04
C VAL A 78 -4.07 -6.64 10.08
N MET A 79 -4.08 -6.00 11.26
CA MET A 79 -4.96 -6.38 12.38
C MET A 79 -6.23 -5.53 12.48
N ASN A 80 -6.40 -4.49 11.68
CA ASN A 80 -7.66 -3.76 11.58
C ASN A 80 -8.61 -4.44 10.57
N PRO A 81 -9.93 -4.16 10.62
CA PRO A 81 -10.83 -4.51 9.55
C PRO A 81 -10.38 -3.88 8.24
N ASN A 82 -10.41 -4.65 7.17
CA ASN A 82 -10.06 -4.18 5.83
C ASN A 82 -11.30 -3.81 5.01
N ALA A 83 -11.09 -3.19 3.85
CA ALA A 83 -12.17 -2.78 2.97
C ALA A 83 -11.88 -3.14 1.51
N GLU A 84 -12.94 -3.45 0.77
CA GLU A 84 -13.00 -3.32 -0.69
C GLU A 84 -14.03 -2.27 -1.05
N TRP A 85 -13.89 -1.69 -2.23
CA TRP A 85 -14.88 -0.76 -2.74
C TRP A 85 -15.52 -1.28 -4.04
N SER A 86 -16.83 -1.09 -4.15
CA SER A 86 -17.55 -1.27 -5.41
C SER A 86 -18.50 -0.10 -5.65
N ARG A 87 -18.69 0.26 -6.92
CA ARG A 87 -19.62 1.34 -7.31
C ARG A 87 -21.05 1.07 -6.84
N GLU A 88 -21.52 -0.17 -6.95
CA GLU A 88 -22.87 -0.56 -6.57
C GLU A 88 -23.07 -0.67 -5.07
N GLY A 89 -22.13 -1.30 -4.36
CA GLY A 89 -22.25 -1.65 -2.93
C GLY A 89 -21.55 -0.67 -1.98
N GLY A 90 -20.74 0.27 -2.48
CA GLY A 90 -19.88 1.11 -1.64
C GLY A 90 -18.74 0.30 -1.01
N PHE A 91 -18.40 0.62 0.24
CA PHE A 91 -17.36 -0.09 0.98
C PHE A 91 -17.92 -1.36 1.63
N LEU A 92 -17.35 -2.50 1.27
CA LEU A 92 -17.52 -3.77 1.97
C LEU A 92 -16.41 -3.89 3.01
N ILE A 93 -16.80 -3.84 4.29
CA ILE A 93 -15.85 -3.99 5.41
C ILE A 93 -15.83 -5.45 5.83
N GLU A 94 -14.64 -6.03 5.94
CA GLU A 94 -14.39 -7.40 6.37
C GLU A 94 -13.45 -7.42 7.57
N ASP A 95 -13.51 -8.51 8.35
CA ASP A 95 -12.59 -8.67 9.47
C ASP A 95 -11.14 -8.84 8.98
N ALA A 96 -10.19 -8.53 9.86
CA ALA A 96 -8.77 -8.77 9.62
C ALA A 96 -8.52 -10.21 9.11
N PHE A 97 -7.51 -10.36 8.26
CA PHE A 97 -7.09 -11.64 7.65
C PHE A 97 -8.10 -12.28 6.67
N ALA A 98 -9.14 -11.55 6.24
CA ALA A 98 -10.04 -12.03 5.19
C ALA A 98 -9.43 -11.87 3.79
N GLY A 99 -9.97 -12.58 2.80
CA GLY A 99 -9.72 -12.35 1.38
C GLY A 99 -8.35 -12.74 0.87
N GLU A 100 -7.90 -13.95 1.19
CA GLU A 100 -6.65 -14.54 0.68
C GLU A 100 -6.72 -14.80 -0.84
N GLU A 101 -5.57 -14.67 -1.53
CA GLU A 101 -5.44 -14.88 -2.98
C GLU A 101 -4.01 -15.28 -3.34
N ASP A 102 -3.85 -16.27 -4.24
CA ASP A 102 -2.58 -16.55 -4.89
C ASP A 102 -2.48 -15.76 -6.19
N PHE A 103 -1.55 -14.81 -6.26
CA PHE A 103 -1.31 -13.98 -7.43
C PHE A 103 0.06 -14.28 -8.05
N ARG A 104 0.08 -14.52 -9.37
CA ARG A 104 1.33 -14.72 -10.09
C ARG A 104 1.91 -13.39 -10.53
N MET A 105 2.96 -12.98 -9.84
CA MET A 105 3.76 -11.82 -10.23
C MET A 105 4.73 -12.18 -11.38
N PRO A 106 5.23 -11.17 -12.11
CA PRO A 106 6.27 -11.37 -13.12
C PRO A 106 7.53 -12.04 -12.54
N GLU A 107 8.28 -12.74 -13.41
CA GLU A 107 9.57 -13.27 -12.98
C GLU A 107 10.55 -12.13 -12.60
N PRO A 108 11.36 -12.28 -11.54
CA PRO A 108 11.62 -13.52 -10.79
C PRO A 108 10.76 -13.72 -9.53
N PHE A 109 9.66 -12.97 -9.34
CA PHE A 109 8.90 -12.92 -8.09
C PHE A 109 7.95 -14.11 -7.89
N GLY A 110 7.50 -14.77 -8.97
CA GLY A 110 6.71 -16.00 -8.92
C GLY A 110 5.30 -15.83 -8.36
N VAL A 111 4.78 -16.86 -7.69
CA VAL A 111 3.45 -16.82 -7.05
C VAL A 111 3.58 -16.30 -5.64
N ASN A 112 2.81 -15.26 -5.32
CA ASN A 112 2.72 -14.68 -3.98
C ASN A 112 1.35 -14.96 -3.39
N HIS A 113 1.31 -15.39 -2.13
CA HIS A 113 0.09 -15.52 -1.35
C HIS A 113 -0.23 -14.16 -0.72
N LEU A 114 -1.32 -13.53 -1.18
CA LEU A 114 -1.71 -12.18 -0.80
C LEU A 114 -2.90 -12.20 0.15
N VAL A 115 -2.90 -11.30 1.13
CA VAL A 115 -4.01 -11.08 2.06
C VAL A 115 -4.51 -9.64 1.95
N LYS A 116 -5.82 -9.43 2.17
CA LYS A 116 -6.36 -8.08 2.27
C LYS A 116 -5.92 -7.42 3.58
N VAL A 117 -5.62 -6.13 3.49
CA VAL A 117 -5.31 -5.29 4.65
C VAL A 117 -6.04 -3.94 4.51
N GLU A 118 -6.11 -3.17 5.60
CA GLU A 118 -6.62 -1.81 5.56
C GLU A 118 -5.63 -0.92 4.81
N HIS A 119 -6.07 -0.30 3.69
CA HIS A 119 -5.17 0.55 2.90
C HIS A 119 -5.89 1.71 2.21
N GLU A 120 -5.19 2.83 1.99
CA GLU A 120 -5.76 4.09 1.53
C GLU A 120 -6.23 4.09 0.08
N GLU A 121 -5.66 3.29 -0.80
CA GLU A 121 -6.01 3.22 -2.23
C GLU A 121 -7.47 2.86 -2.44
N VAL A 122 -8.01 2.01 -1.58
CA VAL A 122 -9.42 1.62 -1.63
C VAL A 122 -10.35 2.84 -1.45
N VAL A 123 -9.87 3.89 -0.77
CA VAL A 123 -10.61 5.14 -0.54
C VAL A 123 -10.27 6.20 -1.60
N THR A 124 -9.00 6.30 -2.00
CA THR A 124 -8.54 7.39 -2.87
C THR A 124 -8.81 7.12 -4.34
N MET A 125 -8.58 5.89 -4.82
CA MET A 125 -8.81 5.52 -6.22
C MET A 125 -10.25 5.73 -6.68
N PRO A 126 -11.29 5.27 -5.97
CA PRO A 126 -12.68 5.54 -6.36
C PRO A 126 -12.98 7.03 -6.50
N ARG A 127 -12.47 7.85 -5.59
CA ARG A 127 -12.70 9.31 -5.57
C ARG A 127 -12.35 9.99 -6.90
N TYR A 128 -11.31 9.54 -7.58
CA TYR A 128 -10.80 10.18 -8.80
C TYR A 128 -10.94 9.33 -10.05
N LEU A 129 -11.06 8.01 -9.91
CA LEU A 129 -11.11 7.10 -11.06
C LEU A 129 -12.54 6.66 -11.43
N GLU A 130 -13.53 6.90 -10.57
CA GLU A 130 -14.94 6.57 -10.86
C GLU A 130 -15.45 7.19 -12.17
N LYS A 131 -14.97 8.39 -12.51
CA LYS A 131 -15.29 9.07 -13.77
C LYS A 131 -14.76 8.37 -15.04
N TYR A 132 -13.80 7.46 -14.90
CA TYR A 132 -13.25 6.64 -15.98
C TYR A 132 -13.94 5.28 -16.11
N GLY A 133 -14.99 5.02 -15.34
CA GLY A 133 -15.76 3.78 -15.39
C GLY A 133 -15.55 2.83 -14.21
N LEU A 134 -14.65 3.16 -13.26
CA LEU A 134 -14.27 2.26 -12.18
C LEU A 134 -15.48 1.67 -11.45
N GLN A 135 -15.49 0.34 -11.32
CA GLN A 135 -16.53 -0.45 -10.65
C GLN A 135 -16.03 -1.07 -9.35
N LYS A 136 -14.72 -1.42 -9.26
CA LYS A 136 -14.15 -2.07 -8.07
C LYS A 136 -12.73 -1.60 -7.80
N ALA A 137 -12.38 -1.53 -6.50
CA ALA A 137 -11.03 -1.28 -6.02
C ALA A 137 -10.70 -2.15 -4.81
N SER A 138 -9.51 -2.74 -4.77
CA SER A 138 -9.02 -3.53 -3.63
C SER A 138 -7.51 -3.38 -3.46
N PHE A 139 -7.03 -3.75 -2.27
CA PHE A 139 -5.62 -3.81 -1.94
C PHE A 139 -5.30 -5.16 -1.27
N LYS A 140 -4.20 -5.78 -1.66
CA LYS A 140 -3.68 -7.01 -1.05
C LYS A 140 -2.17 -6.99 -1.01
N ILE A 141 -1.60 -7.53 0.08
CA ILE A 141 -0.17 -7.61 0.33
C ILE A 141 0.27 -9.04 0.61
N ALA A 142 1.47 -9.40 0.16
CA ALA A 142 2.16 -10.61 0.58
C ALA A 142 2.83 -10.36 1.94
N LEU A 143 2.58 -11.26 2.87
CA LEU A 143 3.24 -11.27 4.16
C LEU A 143 3.95 -12.61 4.34
N ASP A 144 5.08 -12.59 5.04
CA ASP A 144 5.75 -13.81 5.46
C ASP A 144 4.81 -14.68 6.31
N ASP A 145 4.82 -16.00 6.08
CA ASP A 145 3.92 -16.94 6.75
C ASP A 145 4.13 -16.97 8.28
N ASN A 146 5.37 -16.82 8.76
CA ASN A 146 5.66 -16.77 10.18
C ASN A 146 5.05 -15.53 10.82
N LEU A 147 5.21 -14.36 10.17
CA LEU A 147 4.59 -13.12 10.61
C LEU A 147 3.06 -13.24 10.60
N LEU A 148 2.47 -13.67 9.49
CA LEU A 148 1.01 -13.80 9.37
C LEU A 148 0.41 -14.73 10.43
N ASN A 149 1.05 -15.88 10.66
CA ASN A 149 0.62 -16.83 11.68
C ASN A 149 0.75 -16.26 13.10
N ALA A 150 1.84 -15.54 13.38
CA ALA A 150 2.01 -14.86 14.66
C ALA A 150 0.93 -13.79 14.90
N LEU A 151 0.63 -12.96 13.90
CA LEU A 151 -0.43 -11.94 13.98
C LEU A 151 -1.81 -12.56 14.20
N LYS A 152 -2.14 -13.68 13.53
CA LYS A 152 -3.38 -14.43 13.74
C LYS A 152 -3.48 -14.98 15.19
N VAL A 153 -2.37 -15.38 15.80
CA VAL A 153 -2.36 -15.82 17.22
C VAL A 153 -2.54 -14.63 18.16
N LEU A 154 -1.84 -13.53 17.94
CA LEU A 154 -1.98 -12.30 18.74
C LEU A 154 -3.41 -11.76 18.69
N ASP A 155 -4.06 -11.81 17.53
CA ASP A 155 -5.48 -11.45 17.39
C ASP A 155 -6.39 -12.31 18.26
N LYS A 156 -6.25 -13.65 18.21
CA LYS A 156 -7.01 -14.59 19.04
C LYS A 156 -6.80 -14.38 20.54
N LEU A 157 -5.64 -13.87 20.94
CA LEU A 157 -5.33 -13.51 22.34
C LEU A 157 -5.85 -12.13 22.75
N GLY A 158 -6.47 -11.37 21.82
CA GLY A 158 -6.96 -10.01 22.06
C GLY A 158 -5.86 -8.94 22.08
N LEU A 159 -4.63 -9.28 21.64
CA LEU A 159 -3.49 -8.37 21.66
C LEU A 159 -3.52 -7.33 20.54
N ARG A 160 -4.47 -7.42 19.60
CA ARG A 160 -4.76 -6.35 18.63
C ARG A 160 -5.45 -5.13 19.25
N ASN A 161 -5.95 -5.23 20.51
CA ASN A 161 -6.73 -4.18 21.14
C ASN A 161 -5.91 -2.91 21.38
N ILE A 162 -6.44 -1.78 20.90
CA ILE A 162 -5.87 -0.44 21.05
C ILE A 162 -6.42 0.31 22.29
N HIS A 163 -7.34 -0.31 23.02
CA HIS A 163 -7.89 0.27 24.25
C HIS A 163 -7.18 -0.27 25.48
N PRO A 164 -6.88 0.59 26.49
CA PRO A 164 -6.18 0.16 27.70
C PRO A 164 -6.95 -0.93 28.46
N VAL A 165 -6.24 -1.99 28.85
CA VAL A 165 -6.70 -3.05 29.74
C VAL A 165 -6.00 -2.94 31.08
N GLN A 166 -6.65 -3.39 32.18
CA GLN A 166 -6.05 -3.37 33.52
C GLN A 166 -5.12 -4.56 33.69
N VAL A 167 -3.86 -4.31 34.04
CA VAL A 167 -2.85 -5.35 34.35
C VAL A 167 -2.24 -5.03 35.73
N GLY A 168 -2.66 -5.75 36.76
CA GLY A 168 -2.31 -5.38 38.13
C GLY A 168 -2.78 -3.98 38.46
N ASP A 169 -1.86 -3.09 38.84
CA ASP A 169 -2.17 -1.71 39.25
C ASP A 169 -2.01 -0.69 38.09
N VAL A 170 -1.67 -1.13 36.87
CA VAL A 170 -1.44 -0.26 35.72
C VAL A 170 -2.41 -0.53 34.58
N LYS A 171 -2.65 0.49 33.73
CA LYS A 171 -3.38 0.32 32.48
C LYS A 171 -2.38 0.22 31.33
N VAL A 172 -2.54 -0.77 30.47
CA VAL A 172 -1.65 -1.06 29.35
C VAL A 172 -2.48 -1.22 28.07
N VAL A 173 -2.01 -0.65 26.98
CA VAL A 173 -2.57 -0.90 25.65
C VAL A 173 -1.92 -2.17 25.08
N PRO A 174 -2.67 -3.26 24.83
CA PRO A 174 -2.08 -4.51 24.40
C PRO A 174 -1.24 -4.40 23.13
N ARG A 175 -1.71 -3.67 22.10
CA ARG A 175 -0.99 -3.46 20.84
C ARG A 175 0.34 -2.70 21.04
N ASP A 176 0.40 -1.75 21.97
CA ASP A 176 1.64 -1.01 22.31
C ASP A 176 2.72 -1.96 22.84
N VAL A 177 2.32 -2.95 23.65
CA VAL A 177 3.25 -3.96 24.16
C VAL A 177 3.77 -4.84 23.03
N VAL A 178 2.90 -5.29 22.13
CA VAL A 178 3.32 -6.07 20.95
C VAL A 178 4.35 -5.27 20.13
N ALA A 179 4.03 -4.02 19.79
CA ALA A 179 4.92 -3.16 19.00
C ALA A 179 6.27 -2.89 19.68
N ALA A 180 6.27 -2.73 21.01
CA ALA A 180 7.48 -2.49 21.79
C ALA A 180 8.38 -3.73 21.91
N CYS A 181 7.81 -4.93 21.83
CA CYS A 181 8.54 -6.20 21.94
C CYS A 181 8.97 -6.76 20.56
N ALA A 182 8.35 -6.30 19.48
CA ALA A 182 8.58 -6.83 18.14
C ALA A 182 9.99 -6.48 17.61
N PRO A 183 10.62 -7.37 16.81
CA PRO A 183 11.84 -7.04 16.07
C PRO A 183 11.64 -5.81 15.20
N GLN A 184 12.69 -4.99 15.06
CA GLN A 184 12.58 -3.76 14.28
C GLN A 184 13.14 -3.94 12.86
N PRO A 185 12.54 -3.33 11.83
CA PRO A 185 12.95 -3.49 10.42
C PRO A 185 14.42 -3.19 10.16
N LYS A 186 15.01 -2.26 10.92
CA LYS A 186 16.42 -1.88 10.81
C LYS A 186 17.43 -2.98 11.16
N ASP A 187 16.96 -4.01 11.89
CA ASP A 187 17.85 -5.02 12.44
C ASP A 187 18.27 -6.08 11.40
N ILE A 188 17.51 -6.22 10.31
CA ILE A 188 17.77 -7.25 9.28
C ILE A 188 17.70 -6.76 7.81
N GLY A 189 17.23 -5.56 7.56
CA GLY A 189 16.94 -5.08 6.20
C GLY A 189 18.14 -5.09 5.25
N GLU A 190 19.37 -4.93 5.77
CA GLU A 190 20.59 -4.94 4.96
C GLU A 190 20.99 -6.33 4.47
N ASP A 191 20.63 -7.38 5.19
CA ASP A 191 21.01 -8.77 4.90
C ASP A 191 19.97 -9.53 4.05
N MET A 192 18.80 -8.92 3.79
CA MET A 192 17.77 -9.53 2.94
C MET A 192 18.17 -9.56 1.47
N THR A 193 17.88 -10.66 0.81
CA THR A 193 18.07 -10.84 -0.65
C THR A 193 16.73 -10.93 -1.38
N GLY A 194 16.75 -10.83 -2.72
CA GLY A 194 15.55 -10.74 -3.52
C GLY A 194 15.02 -9.32 -3.60
N GLY A 195 13.73 -9.13 -3.87
CA GLY A 195 13.19 -7.80 -4.10
C GLY A 195 11.69 -7.70 -3.92
N MET A 196 11.22 -6.46 -4.07
CA MET A 196 9.81 -6.08 -4.06
C MET A 196 9.25 -5.98 -5.48
N CYS A 197 7.99 -6.32 -5.63
CA CYS A 197 7.21 -6.15 -6.85
C CYS A 197 5.85 -5.57 -6.46
N VAL A 198 5.74 -4.25 -6.51
CA VAL A 198 4.53 -3.55 -6.14
C VAL A 198 3.86 -3.01 -7.38
N GLY A 199 2.56 -3.25 -7.55
CA GLY A 199 1.86 -2.86 -8.76
C GLY A 199 0.36 -2.83 -8.62
N VAL A 200 -0.30 -2.54 -9.74
CA VAL A 200 -1.74 -2.52 -9.84
C VAL A 200 -2.19 -3.37 -11.02
N ASP A 201 -3.06 -4.32 -10.74
CA ASP A 201 -3.77 -5.09 -11.73
C ASP A 201 -5.02 -4.32 -12.15
N CYS A 202 -5.03 -3.89 -13.42
CA CYS A 202 -6.05 -3.05 -14.02
C CYS A 202 -6.85 -3.84 -15.05
N ILE A 203 -8.16 -3.88 -14.89
CA ILE A 203 -9.08 -4.53 -15.80
C ILE A 203 -10.00 -3.48 -16.41
N GLY A 204 -10.18 -3.50 -17.72
CA GLY A 204 -11.03 -2.52 -18.42
C GLY A 204 -11.39 -2.93 -19.83
N ILE A 205 -12.01 -2.00 -20.55
CA ILE A 205 -12.36 -2.16 -21.95
C ILE A 205 -11.41 -1.33 -22.81
N LYS A 206 -10.87 -1.93 -23.85
CA LYS A 206 -10.09 -1.27 -24.90
C LYS A 206 -10.51 -1.77 -26.27
N ASP A 207 -10.88 -0.86 -27.16
CA ASP A 207 -11.35 -1.19 -28.51
C ASP A 207 -12.52 -2.20 -28.52
N GLY A 208 -13.42 -2.11 -27.52
CA GLY A 208 -14.56 -2.98 -27.34
C GLY A 208 -14.24 -4.36 -26.71
N GLU A 209 -12.99 -4.64 -26.37
CA GLU A 209 -12.56 -5.89 -25.74
C GLU A 209 -12.16 -5.69 -24.29
N LYS A 210 -12.44 -6.69 -23.44
CA LYS A 210 -11.93 -6.72 -22.06
C LYS A 210 -10.43 -7.02 -22.09
N LYS A 211 -9.64 -6.17 -21.46
CA LYS A 211 -8.18 -6.29 -21.31
C LYS A 211 -7.83 -6.23 -19.84
N GLU A 212 -6.68 -6.80 -19.51
CA GLU A 212 -6.08 -6.82 -18.18
C GLU A 212 -4.59 -6.51 -18.30
N TYR A 213 -4.11 -5.59 -17.46
CA TYR A 213 -2.71 -5.17 -17.43
C TYR A 213 -2.23 -5.06 -15.98
N PHE A 214 -1.14 -5.74 -15.65
CA PHE A 214 -0.43 -5.54 -14.41
C PHE A 214 0.70 -4.53 -14.64
N ILE A 215 0.57 -3.33 -14.04
CA ILE A 215 1.57 -2.26 -14.10
C ILE A 215 2.30 -2.29 -12.77
N TYR A 216 3.61 -2.49 -12.78
CA TYR A 216 4.37 -2.75 -11.57
C TYR A 216 5.75 -2.09 -11.57
N GLN A 217 6.29 -1.88 -10.37
CA GLN A 217 7.66 -1.44 -10.14
C GLN A 217 8.42 -2.57 -9.43
N PRO A 218 9.42 -3.19 -10.08
CA PRO A 218 10.33 -4.14 -9.44
C PRO A 218 11.47 -3.37 -8.76
N PHE A 219 11.96 -3.86 -7.62
CA PHE A 219 13.10 -3.27 -6.93
C PHE A 219 13.88 -4.35 -6.17
N ASP A 220 15.12 -4.61 -6.58
CA ASP A 220 16.01 -5.56 -5.90
C ASP A 220 16.65 -4.92 -4.67
N ASN A 221 16.67 -5.63 -3.54
CA ASN A 221 17.13 -5.09 -2.26
C ASN A 221 18.66 -4.86 -2.26
N GLN A 222 19.44 -5.79 -2.81
CA GLN A 222 20.89 -5.67 -2.84
C GLN A 222 21.36 -4.59 -3.83
N GLU A 223 20.62 -4.40 -4.93
CA GLU A 223 20.84 -3.28 -5.85
C GLU A 223 20.51 -1.95 -5.19
N ALA A 224 19.39 -1.86 -4.47
CA ALA A 224 18.99 -0.66 -3.74
C ALA A 224 20.04 -0.25 -2.68
N LEU A 225 20.52 -1.21 -1.90
CA LEU A 225 21.57 -0.99 -0.92
C LEU A 225 22.88 -0.52 -1.56
N ARG A 226 23.30 -1.17 -2.65
CA ARG A 226 24.53 -0.81 -3.38
C ARG A 226 24.47 0.59 -3.97
N ASP A 227 23.34 0.94 -4.61
CA ASP A 227 23.24 2.14 -5.44
C ASP A 227 22.77 3.36 -4.64
N PHE A 228 21.99 3.17 -3.59
CA PHE A 228 21.37 4.24 -2.80
C PHE A 228 21.63 4.16 -1.29
N GLY A 229 22.21 3.06 -0.78
CA GLY A 229 22.37 2.84 0.65
C GLY A 229 21.06 2.67 1.41
N LEU A 230 20.00 2.24 0.73
CA LEU A 230 18.65 2.08 1.27
C LEU A 230 18.11 0.69 0.92
N GLN A 231 17.38 0.05 1.83
CA GLN A 231 16.64 -1.17 1.49
C GLN A 231 15.51 -0.87 0.48
N ALA A 232 15.09 -1.89 -0.28
CA ALA A 232 14.14 -1.75 -1.39
C ALA A 232 12.86 -1.02 -1.01
N VAL A 233 12.19 -1.40 0.08
CA VAL A 233 10.94 -0.78 0.56
C VAL A 233 11.13 0.71 0.84
N VAL A 234 12.23 1.08 1.51
CA VAL A 234 12.55 2.49 1.84
C VAL A 234 12.82 3.29 0.57
N ALA A 235 13.58 2.71 -0.37
CA ALA A 235 13.92 3.37 -1.64
C ALA A 235 12.67 3.61 -2.50
N GLN A 236 11.82 2.60 -2.70
CA GLN A 236 10.58 2.73 -3.46
C GLN A 236 9.66 3.80 -2.88
N THR A 237 9.43 3.75 -1.57
CA THR A 237 8.58 4.72 -0.86
C THR A 237 9.15 6.14 -0.97
N GLY A 238 10.47 6.30 -0.74
CA GLY A 238 11.14 7.59 -0.79
C GLY A 238 11.16 8.21 -2.18
N PHE A 239 11.43 7.42 -3.21
CA PHE A 239 11.45 7.90 -4.61
C PHE A 239 10.06 8.29 -5.09
N GLY A 240 9.01 7.56 -4.70
CA GLY A 240 7.63 7.93 -4.98
C GLY A 240 7.30 9.34 -4.50
N ALA A 241 7.63 9.63 -3.25
CA ALA A 241 7.43 10.95 -2.66
C ALA A 241 8.32 12.03 -3.32
N ALA A 242 9.60 11.72 -3.59
CA ALA A 242 10.55 12.67 -4.19
C ALA A 242 10.11 13.12 -5.59
N LEU A 243 9.65 12.19 -6.44
CA LEU A 243 9.13 12.51 -7.78
C LEU A 243 7.91 13.43 -7.69
N ALA A 244 6.97 13.16 -6.78
CA ALA A 244 5.82 14.03 -6.58
C ALA A 244 6.22 15.44 -6.12
N ILE A 245 7.17 15.55 -5.17
CA ILE A 245 7.71 16.85 -4.71
C ILE A 245 8.35 17.60 -5.87
N GLU A 246 9.08 16.94 -6.75
CA GLU A 246 9.69 17.56 -7.93
C GLU A 246 8.62 18.10 -8.89
N LEU A 247 7.57 17.32 -9.17
CA LEU A 247 6.47 17.77 -10.04
C LEU A 247 5.71 18.96 -9.44
N MET A 248 5.51 18.94 -8.11
CA MET A 248 4.93 20.07 -7.37
C MET A 248 5.85 21.30 -7.44
N GLY A 249 7.15 21.13 -7.20
CA GLY A 249 8.13 22.21 -7.27
C GLY A 249 8.26 22.83 -8.65
N ARG A 250 8.10 22.05 -9.71
CA ARG A 250 8.05 22.52 -11.11
C ARG A 250 6.70 23.12 -11.51
N GLY A 251 5.69 23.06 -10.65
CA GLY A 251 4.33 23.55 -10.93
C GLY A 251 3.56 22.70 -11.93
N ILE A 252 3.99 21.45 -12.20
CA ILE A 252 3.30 20.48 -13.06
C ILE A 252 2.09 19.91 -12.32
N TRP A 253 2.28 19.51 -11.08
CA TRP A 253 1.21 19.20 -10.14
C TRP A 253 0.94 20.44 -9.29
N LYS A 254 -0.12 21.17 -9.62
CA LYS A 254 -0.45 22.42 -8.95
C LYS A 254 -1.96 22.65 -8.94
N GLU A 255 -2.52 22.66 -7.75
CA GLU A 255 -3.93 22.97 -7.50
C GLU A 255 -4.12 23.34 -6.02
N ALA A 256 -5.04 24.25 -5.70
CA ALA A 256 -5.33 24.61 -4.31
C ALA A 256 -6.31 23.61 -3.68
N GLY A 257 -5.95 23.02 -2.54
CA GLY A 257 -6.76 22.01 -1.83
C GLY A 257 -5.95 20.82 -1.35
N VAL A 258 -6.62 19.72 -1.03
CA VAL A 258 -6.02 18.45 -0.61
C VAL A 258 -6.36 17.37 -1.63
N PHE A 259 -5.35 16.68 -2.15
CA PHE A 259 -5.47 15.70 -3.22
C PHE A 259 -4.61 14.46 -2.92
N SER A 260 -4.90 13.34 -3.60
CA SER A 260 -3.99 12.21 -3.77
C SER A 260 -3.48 12.16 -5.22
N PRO A 261 -2.45 11.35 -5.53
CA PRO A 261 -1.76 11.39 -6.84
C PRO A 261 -2.67 11.21 -8.05
N GLU A 262 -3.74 10.43 -7.95
CA GLU A 262 -4.68 10.13 -9.04
C GLU A 262 -5.47 11.36 -9.51
N TYR A 263 -5.47 12.43 -8.76
CA TYR A 263 -6.07 13.69 -9.20
C TYR A 263 -5.31 14.30 -10.35
N PHE A 264 -3.97 14.24 -10.31
CA PHE A 264 -3.08 14.91 -11.25
C PHE A 264 -2.85 14.07 -12.52
N PRO A 265 -2.35 14.71 -13.62
CA PRO A 265 -1.97 13.95 -14.80
C PRO A 265 -0.83 12.97 -14.49
N SER A 266 -0.98 11.70 -14.93
CA SER A 266 -0.05 10.63 -14.60
C SER A 266 1.25 10.68 -15.39
N ARG A 267 1.19 11.04 -16.69
CA ARG A 267 2.32 10.92 -17.62
C ARG A 267 3.60 11.65 -17.20
N PRO A 268 3.55 12.87 -16.59
CA PRO A 268 4.78 13.52 -16.13
C PRO A 268 5.50 12.79 -15.00
N TYR A 269 4.80 11.93 -14.29
CA TYR A 269 5.34 11.12 -13.20
C TYR A 269 5.94 9.79 -13.72
N MET A 270 5.32 9.19 -14.75
CA MET A 270 5.76 7.96 -15.42
C MET A 270 7.05 8.20 -16.24
#